data_1e5113ba03a0197bdd06d09b3fc3513f
#
_entry.id   1e5113ba03a0197bdd06d09b3fc3513f
#
_cell.length_a   1.000
_cell.length_b   1.000
_cell.length_c   1.000
_cell.angle_alpha   90.00
_cell.angle_beta   90.00
_cell.angle_gamma   90.00
#
_symmetry.space_group_name_H-M   'P 1'
#
loop_
_entity.id
_entity.type
_entity.pdbx_description
1 polymer ?
#
loop_
_entity_poly.entity_id
_entity_poly.type
_entity_poly.pdbx_seq_one_letter_code
_entity_poly.pdbx_strand_id
1 'polypeptide(L)'
;MSPYELMFSQPHMHNWPAVRIALLGGFDLVLGDFPVVVPVGSKRLLAFIALNGRTAAPRSLVAGSLWPEACEQSAHANLRSALSRLRSIGRRALEVSPTDVRLAREVSVDLHYARSLAQRILDPGIPAEELPLSAATVDQLSADLLPGWYDDWAVREAERWRQLRLHALESLAGAFIDTKQFAGAVAAAHAAVQANPLRESSQASLIRAHLAEGNLSEALDDFERYEHRLRDELGLRPTPRLRHLVDGLQRPRPGR
;
A
#
# COMPACT_ATOMS: atom_id res chain seq x y z
N MET A 1 -20.06 7.38 -3.43
CA MET A 1 -19.71 6.38 -2.42
C MET A 1 -18.23 6.12 -2.58
N SER A 2 -17.45 6.35 -1.53
CA SER A 2 -16.00 6.12 -1.53
C SER A 2 -15.74 4.61 -1.57
N PRO A 3 -14.67 4.12 -2.26
CA PRO A 3 -14.27 2.71 -2.24
C PRO A 3 -14.08 2.14 -0.82
N TYR A 4 -13.87 3.01 0.16
CA TYR A 4 -13.71 2.67 1.58
C TYR A 4 -15.01 2.26 2.28
N GLU A 5 -16.19 2.69 1.81
CA GLU A 5 -17.47 2.28 2.42
C GLU A 5 -17.79 0.80 2.19
N LEU A 6 -17.37 0.23 1.06
CA LEU A 6 -17.61 -1.19 0.74
C LEU A 6 -16.71 -2.15 1.55
N MET A 7 -15.54 -1.70 1.98
CA MET A 7 -14.57 -2.52 2.71
C MET A 7 -15.00 -2.83 4.15
N PHE A 8 -15.97 -2.07 4.67
CA PHE A 8 -16.45 -2.18 6.05
C PHE A 8 -17.92 -2.64 6.15
N SER A 9 -18.57 -3.01 5.03
CA SER A 9 -19.98 -3.42 4.96
C SER A 9 -20.21 -4.92 5.12
N GLN A 10 -19.39 -5.66 5.84
CA GLN A 10 -19.70 -7.06 6.21
C GLN A 10 -20.38 -7.09 7.59
N PRO A 11 -21.56 -7.72 7.72
CA PRO A 11 -22.29 -7.79 8.99
C PRO A 11 -21.78 -8.96 9.85
N HIS A 12 -20.52 -8.91 10.27
CA HIS A 12 -20.07 -9.73 11.38
C HIS A 12 -19.80 -8.79 12.55
N MET A 13 -20.55 -9.00 13.65
CA MET A 13 -20.41 -8.29 14.92
C MET A 13 -18.97 -8.40 15.46
N HIS A 14 -18.05 -7.69 14.83
CA HIS A 14 -16.74 -7.42 15.36
C HIS A 14 -16.85 -6.09 16.10
N ASN A 15 -16.42 -6.12 17.36
CA ASN A 15 -16.26 -4.94 18.19
C ASN A 15 -15.17 -4.05 17.52
N TRP A 16 -15.57 -3.25 16.53
CA TRP A 16 -14.67 -2.39 15.77
C TRP A 16 -14.02 -1.40 16.72
N PRO A 17 -12.71 -1.19 16.64
CA PRO A 17 -12.03 -0.22 17.49
C PRO A 17 -12.69 1.14 17.35
N ALA A 18 -12.88 1.82 18.49
CA ALA A 18 -13.56 3.11 18.54
C ALA A 18 -12.86 4.20 17.71
N VAL A 19 -11.59 4.02 17.36
CA VAL A 19 -10.78 4.93 16.55
C VAL A 19 -10.11 4.18 15.41
N ARG A 20 -10.28 4.66 14.18
CA ARG A 20 -9.63 4.15 12.98
C ARG A 20 -8.79 5.25 12.32
N ILE A 21 -7.57 4.92 11.91
CA ILE A 21 -6.70 5.78 11.12
C ILE A 21 -6.48 5.10 9.78
N ALA A 22 -6.90 5.76 8.70
CA ALA A 22 -6.55 5.37 7.34
C ALA A 22 -5.29 6.14 6.92
N LEU A 23 -4.36 5.43 6.32
CA LEU A 23 -3.13 5.95 5.74
C LEU A 23 -2.99 5.56 4.26
N LEU A 24 -3.72 4.54 3.82
CA LEU A 24 -3.73 4.05 2.45
C LEU A 24 -4.73 4.86 1.61
N GLY A 25 -4.28 5.39 0.45
CA GLY A 25 -5.07 6.27 -0.40
C GLY A 25 -5.23 7.70 0.13
N GLY A 26 -4.72 8.00 1.33
CA GLY A 26 -4.78 9.30 1.98
C GLY A 26 -4.86 9.18 3.48
N PHE A 27 -4.93 10.31 4.19
CA PHE A 27 -5.11 10.31 5.63
C PHE A 27 -6.55 10.59 6.02
N ASP A 28 -7.17 9.64 6.74
CA ASP A 28 -8.44 9.84 7.40
C ASP A 28 -8.41 9.38 8.86
N LEU A 29 -9.16 10.10 9.72
CA LEU A 29 -9.40 9.73 11.11
C LEU A 29 -10.90 9.53 11.29
N VAL A 30 -11.30 8.36 11.78
CA VAL A 30 -12.69 8.01 11.99
C VAL A 30 -12.90 7.63 13.45
N LEU A 31 -13.95 8.16 14.08
CA LEU A 31 -14.37 7.85 15.44
C LEU A 31 -15.75 7.20 15.40
N GLY A 32 -15.81 5.91 15.67
CA GLY A 32 -17.01 5.12 15.35
C GLY A 32 -17.26 5.16 13.83
N ASP A 33 -18.38 5.74 13.40
CA ASP A 33 -18.74 5.91 11.99
C ASP A 33 -18.58 7.36 11.50
N PHE A 34 -18.03 8.26 12.33
CA PHE A 34 -17.93 9.68 12.00
C PHE A 34 -16.51 10.07 11.62
N PRO A 35 -16.30 10.66 10.41
CA PRO A 35 -15.01 11.21 10.05
C PRO A 35 -14.69 12.44 10.92
N VAL A 36 -13.43 12.57 11.29
CA VAL A 36 -12.95 13.61 12.18
C VAL A 36 -11.91 14.47 11.49
N VAL A 37 -12.20 15.75 11.33
CA VAL A 37 -11.26 16.72 10.80
C VAL A 37 -10.30 17.15 11.92
N VAL A 38 -9.01 17.02 11.65
CA VAL A 38 -7.94 17.45 12.56
C VAL A 38 -7.02 18.47 11.89
N PRO A 39 -6.46 19.43 12.66
CA PRO A 39 -5.49 20.40 12.13
C PRO A 39 -4.26 19.71 11.53
N VAL A 40 -3.61 20.33 10.53
CA VAL A 40 -2.48 19.77 9.78
C VAL A 40 -1.36 19.24 10.69
N GLY A 41 -0.92 19.99 11.69
CA GLY A 41 0.12 19.54 12.61
C GLY A 41 -0.27 18.32 13.43
N SER A 42 -1.54 18.20 13.82
CA SER A 42 -2.10 17.03 14.51
C SER A 42 -2.27 15.84 13.57
N LYS A 43 -2.65 16.10 12.31
CA LYS A 43 -2.72 15.09 11.25
C LYS A 43 -1.35 14.46 11.01
N ARG A 44 -0.29 15.28 10.88
CA ARG A 44 1.09 14.81 10.73
C ARG A 44 1.55 13.97 11.93
N LEU A 45 1.23 14.41 13.15
CA LEU A 45 1.55 13.68 14.37
C LEU A 45 0.87 12.31 14.41
N LEU A 46 -0.43 12.23 14.12
CA LEU A 46 -1.16 10.96 14.10
C LEU A 46 -0.61 10.00 13.06
N ALA A 47 -0.34 10.48 11.84
CA ALA A 47 0.24 9.68 10.78
C ALA A 47 1.63 9.14 11.17
N PHE A 48 2.51 10.01 11.71
CA PHE A 48 3.85 9.60 12.16
C PHE A 48 3.80 8.50 13.23
N ILE A 49 2.95 8.68 14.24
CA ILE A 49 2.81 7.67 15.31
C ILE A 49 2.16 6.39 14.78
N ALA A 50 1.18 6.50 13.87
CA ALA A 50 0.56 5.33 13.25
C ALA A 50 1.55 4.50 12.41
N LEU A 51 2.51 5.14 11.74
CA LEU A 51 3.57 4.46 10.99
C LEU A 51 4.56 3.70 11.88
N ASN A 52 4.82 4.20 13.10
CA ASN A 52 5.69 3.52 14.08
C ASN A 52 5.04 2.30 14.74
N GLY A 53 3.82 1.98 14.38
CA GLY A 53 3.07 0.86 14.95
C GLY A 53 2.69 1.13 16.41
N ARG A 54 2.84 0.10 17.26
CA ARG A 54 2.51 0.20 18.68
C ARG A 54 3.69 0.54 19.58
N THR A 55 4.86 0.76 19.00
CA THR A 55 6.07 1.12 19.75
C THR A 55 5.96 2.55 20.25
N ALA A 56 6.31 2.76 21.52
CA ALA A 56 6.37 4.10 22.08
C ALA A 56 7.49 4.90 21.42
N ALA A 57 7.18 6.07 20.92
CA ALA A 57 8.14 6.97 20.30
C ALA A 57 8.56 8.09 21.29
N PRO A 58 9.86 8.27 21.56
CA PRO A 58 10.34 9.37 22.40
C PRO A 58 9.87 10.73 21.86
N ARG A 59 9.39 11.60 22.73
CA ARG A 59 8.88 12.93 22.33
C ARG A 59 9.93 13.78 21.61
N SER A 60 11.20 13.63 21.95
CA SER A 60 12.31 14.29 21.24
C SER A 60 12.43 13.81 19.79
N LEU A 61 12.33 12.49 19.57
CA LEU A 61 12.32 11.92 18.22
C LEU A 61 11.11 12.41 17.41
N VAL A 62 9.92 12.40 18.01
CA VAL A 62 8.70 12.89 17.34
C VAL A 62 8.82 14.37 16.99
N ALA A 63 9.29 15.20 17.93
CA ALA A 63 9.47 16.64 17.72
C ALA A 63 10.50 16.91 16.61
N GLY A 64 11.67 16.29 16.65
CA GLY A 64 12.71 16.45 15.63
C GLY A 64 12.30 15.95 14.25
N SER A 65 11.57 14.83 14.18
CA SER A 65 11.12 14.28 12.89
C SER A 65 10.01 15.13 12.24
N LEU A 66 9.10 15.70 13.02
CA LEU A 66 7.98 16.47 12.48
C LEU A 66 8.34 17.96 12.21
N TRP A 67 9.32 18.51 12.89
CA TRP A 67 9.77 19.89 12.72
C TRP A 67 11.30 19.99 12.62
N PRO A 68 11.92 19.40 11.58
CA PRO A 68 13.37 19.30 11.47
C PRO A 68 14.07 20.68 11.35
N GLU A 69 13.36 21.67 10.79
CA GLU A 69 13.90 23.04 10.63
C GLU A 69 13.78 23.90 11.91
N ALA A 70 13.06 23.41 12.92
CA ALA A 70 12.88 24.17 14.17
C ALA A 70 13.97 23.83 15.18
N CYS A 71 14.41 24.81 15.96
CA CYS A 71 15.26 24.50 17.13
C CYS A 71 14.51 23.60 18.11
N GLU A 72 15.23 22.84 18.92
CA GLU A 72 14.68 21.84 19.84
C GLU A 72 13.52 22.36 20.69
N GLN A 73 13.70 23.54 21.30
CA GLN A 73 12.69 24.17 22.14
C GLN A 73 11.38 24.45 21.34
N SER A 74 11.51 24.96 20.11
CA SER A 74 10.38 25.27 19.23
C SER A 74 9.71 23.99 18.74
N ALA A 75 10.47 22.94 18.37
CA ALA A 75 9.95 21.66 17.95
C ALA A 75 9.11 21.00 19.08
N HIS A 76 9.60 21.03 20.31
CA HIS A 76 8.86 20.59 21.50
C HIS A 76 7.60 21.42 21.77
N ALA A 77 7.65 22.74 21.56
CA ALA A 77 6.47 23.61 21.69
C ALA A 77 5.41 23.26 20.63
N ASN A 78 5.83 23.01 19.38
CA ASN A 78 4.98 22.60 18.28
C ASN A 78 4.30 21.23 18.57
N LEU A 79 5.06 20.27 19.12
CA LEU A 79 4.53 18.97 19.53
C LEU A 79 3.44 19.13 20.62
N ARG A 80 3.71 19.93 21.67
CA ARG A 80 2.71 20.21 22.70
C ARG A 80 1.44 20.84 22.10
N SER A 81 1.60 21.77 21.17
CA SER A 81 0.50 22.42 20.47
C SER A 81 -0.30 21.45 19.62
N ALA A 82 0.36 20.55 18.86
CA ALA A 82 -0.30 19.51 18.05
C ALA A 82 -1.10 18.54 18.94
N LEU A 83 -0.52 18.08 20.05
CA LEU A 83 -1.20 17.22 21.04
C LEU A 83 -2.40 17.93 21.68
N SER A 84 -2.26 19.20 22.07
CA SER A 84 -3.34 19.99 22.67
C SER A 84 -4.53 20.16 21.71
N ARG A 85 -4.28 20.37 20.42
CA ARG A 85 -5.31 20.55 19.38
C ARG A 85 -6.11 19.27 19.09
N LEU A 86 -5.59 18.09 19.39
CA LEU A 86 -6.33 16.83 19.29
C LEU A 86 -7.44 16.70 20.36
N ARG A 87 -7.38 17.48 21.45
CA ARG A 87 -8.40 17.50 22.52
C ARG A 87 -8.82 16.10 23.01
N SER A 88 -10.12 15.86 23.14
CA SER A 88 -10.68 14.56 23.56
C SER A 88 -10.37 13.41 22.59
N ILE A 89 -10.26 13.70 21.29
CA ILE A 89 -9.97 12.72 20.25
C ILE A 89 -8.53 12.19 20.41
N GLY A 90 -7.59 13.08 20.71
CA GLY A 90 -6.20 12.70 20.95
C GLY A 90 -6.03 11.73 22.11
N ARG A 91 -6.82 11.91 23.18
CA ARG A 91 -6.81 10.99 24.35
C ARG A 91 -7.32 9.58 24.00
N ARG A 92 -8.12 9.45 22.95
CA ARG A 92 -8.62 8.15 22.46
C ARG A 92 -7.67 7.53 21.43
N ALA A 93 -6.97 8.36 20.66
CA ALA A 93 -6.05 7.91 19.61
C ALA A 93 -4.63 7.66 20.12
N LEU A 94 -4.17 8.42 21.12
CA LEU A 94 -2.78 8.42 21.59
C LEU A 94 -2.71 8.25 23.11
N GLU A 95 -1.79 7.40 23.55
CA GLU A 95 -1.30 7.38 24.92
C GLU A 95 -0.06 8.28 25.01
N VAL A 96 -0.12 9.29 25.86
CA VAL A 96 0.93 10.31 26.00
C VAL A 96 1.49 10.26 27.40
N SER A 97 2.78 10.00 27.53
CA SER A 97 3.54 10.10 28.77
C SER A 97 4.40 11.39 28.78
N PRO A 98 5.08 11.71 29.87
CA PRO A 98 6.07 12.78 29.90
C PRO A 98 7.19 12.63 28.87
N THR A 99 7.60 11.40 28.57
CA THR A 99 8.75 11.05 27.72
C THR A 99 8.38 10.56 26.33
N ASP A 100 7.20 9.95 26.17
CA ASP A 100 6.85 9.19 24.99
C ASP A 100 5.42 9.46 24.50
N VAL A 101 5.19 9.10 23.24
CA VAL A 101 3.85 9.06 22.60
C VAL A 101 3.72 7.75 21.85
N ARG A 102 2.56 7.07 21.96
CA ARG A 102 2.22 5.87 21.18
C ARG A 102 0.75 5.83 20.80
N LEU A 103 0.39 4.97 19.88
CA LEU A 103 -1.02 4.67 19.59
C LEU A 103 -1.69 4.01 20.80
N ALA A 104 -2.93 4.41 21.08
CA ALA A 104 -3.76 3.70 22.04
C ALA A 104 -4.09 2.29 21.52
N ARG A 105 -4.36 1.36 22.45
CA ARG A 105 -4.52 -0.08 22.09
C ARG A 105 -5.73 -0.34 21.19
N GLU A 106 -6.78 0.44 21.34
CA GLU A 106 -8.03 0.29 20.61
C GLU A 106 -8.01 0.95 19.21
N VAL A 107 -6.89 1.58 18.82
CA VAL A 107 -6.75 2.19 17.49
C VAL A 107 -6.41 1.12 16.46
N SER A 108 -7.18 1.09 15.37
CA SER A 108 -6.82 0.34 14.16
C SER A 108 -6.20 1.24 13.11
N VAL A 109 -5.26 0.68 12.35
CA VAL A 109 -4.59 1.35 11.22
C VAL A 109 -4.65 0.41 10.04
N ASP A 110 -5.18 0.87 8.92
CA ASP A 110 -5.33 0.08 7.68
C ASP A 110 -3.98 -0.47 7.17
N LEU A 111 -2.93 0.34 7.21
CA LEU A 111 -1.58 -0.07 6.83
C LEU A 111 -1.07 -1.27 7.64
N HIS A 112 -1.39 -1.37 8.94
CA HIS A 112 -0.93 -2.49 9.76
C HIS A 112 -1.58 -3.80 9.30
N TYR A 113 -2.87 -3.76 8.97
CA TYR A 113 -3.58 -4.90 8.42
C TYR A 113 -3.03 -5.27 7.04
N ALA A 114 -2.85 -4.28 6.15
CA ALA A 114 -2.33 -4.49 4.80
C ALA A 114 -0.90 -5.07 4.82
N ARG A 115 -0.04 -4.63 5.75
CA ARG A 115 1.30 -5.21 5.94
C ARG A 115 1.23 -6.67 6.39
N SER A 116 0.37 -6.98 7.35
CA SER A 116 0.19 -8.37 7.82
C SER A 116 -0.35 -9.27 6.70
N LEU A 117 -1.27 -8.76 5.90
CA LEU A 117 -1.81 -9.45 4.72
C LEU A 117 -0.71 -9.70 3.67
N ALA A 118 0.08 -8.69 3.34
CA ALA A 118 1.20 -8.82 2.41
C ALA A 118 2.24 -9.84 2.90
N GLN A 119 2.58 -9.83 4.19
CA GLN A 119 3.49 -10.80 4.79
C GLN A 119 2.94 -12.22 4.71
N ARG A 120 1.63 -12.40 4.96
CA ARG A 120 0.97 -13.70 4.83
C ARG A 120 1.01 -14.24 3.39
N ILE A 121 0.79 -13.36 2.39
CA ILE A 121 0.86 -13.74 0.96
C ILE A 121 2.29 -14.12 0.57
N LEU A 122 3.28 -13.52 1.19
CA LEU A 122 4.70 -13.77 0.90
C LEU A 122 5.28 -14.94 1.71
N ASP A 123 4.52 -15.52 2.64
CA ASP A 123 4.97 -16.66 3.43
C ASP A 123 4.93 -17.93 2.57
N PRO A 124 6.09 -18.54 2.27
CA PRO A 124 6.16 -19.75 1.45
C PRO A 124 5.55 -20.99 2.13
N GLY A 125 5.29 -20.93 3.44
CA GLY A 125 4.62 -21.99 4.18
C GLY A 125 3.11 -22.01 4.02
N ILE A 126 2.50 -21.01 3.38
CA ILE A 126 1.05 -20.91 3.20
C ILE A 126 0.68 -21.31 1.76
N PRO A 127 -0.12 -22.37 1.56
CA PRO A 127 -0.59 -22.78 0.24
C PRO A 127 -1.48 -21.73 -0.41
N ALA A 128 -1.51 -21.70 -1.76
CA ALA A 128 -2.31 -20.72 -2.51
C ALA A 128 -3.80 -20.78 -2.15
N GLU A 129 -4.34 -21.96 -1.88
CA GLU A 129 -5.74 -22.19 -1.52
C GLU A 129 -6.14 -21.59 -0.16
N GLU A 130 -5.18 -21.36 0.72
CA GLU A 130 -5.39 -20.76 2.05
C GLU A 130 -5.23 -19.22 2.03
N LEU A 131 -4.78 -18.65 0.90
CA LEU A 131 -4.66 -17.21 0.76
C LEU A 131 -6.04 -16.56 0.54
N PRO A 132 -6.23 -15.32 1.01
CA PRO A 132 -7.48 -14.59 0.80
C PRO A 132 -7.57 -14.04 -0.64
N LEU A 133 -7.81 -14.94 -1.61
CA LEU A 133 -7.92 -14.63 -3.03
C LEU A 133 -9.22 -13.89 -3.32
N SER A 134 -9.22 -12.57 -3.25
CA SER A 134 -10.40 -11.73 -3.48
C SER A 134 -10.05 -10.37 -4.10
N ALA A 135 -11.02 -9.74 -4.75
CA ALA A 135 -10.88 -8.37 -5.25
C ALA A 135 -10.54 -7.39 -4.12
N ALA A 136 -11.14 -7.54 -2.94
CA ALA A 136 -10.85 -6.70 -1.78
C ALA A 136 -9.38 -6.79 -1.34
N THR A 137 -8.75 -7.97 -1.44
CA THR A 137 -7.32 -8.16 -1.16
C THR A 137 -6.46 -7.38 -2.18
N VAL A 138 -6.81 -7.45 -3.46
CA VAL A 138 -6.12 -6.70 -4.52
C VAL A 138 -6.26 -5.19 -4.29
N ASP A 139 -7.48 -4.71 -4.04
CA ASP A 139 -7.75 -3.28 -3.80
C ASP A 139 -6.95 -2.74 -2.61
N GLN A 140 -6.88 -3.50 -1.52
CA GLN A 140 -6.15 -3.11 -0.33
C GLN A 140 -4.64 -3.00 -0.57
N LEU A 141 -4.06 -3.92 -1.35
CA LEU A 141 -2.64 -3.88 -1.71
C LEU A 141 -2.33 -2.86 -2.81
N SER A 142 -3.35 -2.39 -3.55
CA SER A 142 -3.18 -1.41 -4.63
C SER A 142 -3.02 0.02 -4.14
N ALA A 143 -3.47 0.33 -2.92
CA ALA A 143 -3.49 1.70 -2.41
C ALA A 143 -2.10 2.22 -2.02
N ASP A 144 -1.78 3.45 -2.45
CA ASP A 144 -0.55 4.15 -2.06
C ASP A 144 -0.62 4.62 -0.60
N LEU A 145 0.53 4.60 0.08
CA LEU A 145 0.64 5.14 1.42
C LEU A 145 0.82 6.66 1.37
N LEU A 146 -0.10 7.40 2.02
CA LEU A 146 -0.05 8.85 2.18
C LEU A 146 0.29 9.60 0.88
N PRO A 147 -0.46 9.42 -0.22
CA PRO A 147 -0.18 10.10 -1.47
C PRO A 147 -0.20 11.63 -1.27
N GLY A 148 0.79 12.31 -1.88
CA GLY A 148 0.94 13.76 -1.77
C GLY A 148 1.58 14.25 -0.45
N TRP A 149 2.15 13.35 0.36
CA TRP A 149 2.96 13.72 1.53
C TRP A 149 4.44 13.70 1.18
N TYR A 150 5.13 14.80 1.49
CA TYR A 150 6.54 15.02 1.12
C TYR A 150 7.48 15.06 2.33
N ASP A 151 6.98 14.78 3.52
CA ASP A 151 7.81 14.60 4.70
C ASP A 151 8.75 13.40 4.50
N ASP A 152 10.04 13.54 4.79
CA ASP A 152 11.06 12.50 4.59
C ASP A 152 10.68 11.15 5.22
N TRP A 153 10.09 11.20 6.41
CA TRP A 153 9.62 10.00 7.11
C TRP A 153 8.45 9.34 6.38
N ALA A 154 7.54 10.13 5.79
CA ALA A 154 6.41 9.60 5.03
C ALA A 154 6.87 9.00 3.69
N VAL A 155 7.76 9.68 2.98
CA VAL A 155 8.34 9.21 1.71
C VAL A 155 9.09 7.89 1.91
N ARG A 156 9.91 7.76 2.96
CA ARG A 156 10.62 6.51 3.26
C ARG A 156 9.67 5.35 3.56
N GLU A 157 8.61 5.59 4.33
CA GLU A 157 7.63 4.54 4.64
C GLU A 157 6.75 4.20 3.43
N ALA A 158 6.41 5.18 2.58
CA ALA A 158 5.70 4.95 1.33
C ALA A 158 6.52 4.06 0.38
N GLU A 159 7.83 4.29 0.29
CA GLU A 159 8.71 3.44 -0.51
C GLU A 159 8.82 2.01 0.05
N ARG A 160 8.94 1.85 1.37
CA ARG A 160 8.93 0.52 2.02
C ARG A 160 7.62 -0.22 1.76
N TRP A 161 6.49 0.48 1.87
CA TRP A 161 5.18 -0.08 1.56
C TRP A 161 5.07 -0.46 0.08
N ARG A 162 5.52 0.42 -0.82
CA ARG A 162 5.51 0.16 -2.26
C ARG A 162 6.29 -1.11 -2.61
N GLN A 163 7.48 -1.31 -2.04
CA GLN A 163 8.28 -2.53 -2.28
C GLN A 163 7.56 -3.78 -1.76
N LEU A 164 7.02 -3.73 -0.55
CA LEU A 164 6.32 -4.86 0.05
C LEU A 164 5.07 -5.25 -0.76
N ARG A 165 4.23 -4.28 -1.12
CA ARG A 165 3.01 -4.54 -1.87
C ARG A 165 3.27 -5.04 -3.29
N LEU A 166 4.35 -4.58 -3.95
CA LEU A 166 4.74 -5.08 -5.27
C LEU A 166 4.99 -6.58 -5.24
N HIS A 167 5.81 -7.05 -4.30
CA HIS A 167 6.08 -8.47 -4.14
C HIS A 167 4.81 -9.25 -3.78
N ALA A 168 3.97 -8.71 -2.89
CA ALA A 168 2.73 -9.36 -2.50
C ALA A 168 1.73 -9.47 -3.67
N LEU A 169 1.59 -8.42 -4.50
CA LEU A 169 0.73 -8.43 -5.68
C LEU A 169 1.23 -9.42 -6.75
N GLU A 170 2.55 -9.48 -6.98
CA GLU A 170 3.16 -10.44 -7.89
C GLU A 170 2.92 -11.90 -7.42
N SER A 171 3.10 -12.18 -6.12
CA SER A 171 2.82 -13.50 -5.54
C SER A 171 1.32 -13.83 -5.58
N LEU A 172 0.46 -12.86 -5.29
CA LEU A 172 -0.99 -13.00 -5.34
C LEU A 172 -1.47 -13.34 -6.77
N ALA A 173 -0.91 -12.68 -7.79
CA ALA A 173 -1.19 -13.00 -9.19
C ALA A 173 -0.82 -14.46 -9.52
N GLY A 174 0.32 -14.96 -9.03
CA GLY A 174 0.70 -16.35 -9.15
C GLY A 174 -0.31 -17.29 -8.49
N ALA A 175 -0.70 -17.03 -7.24
CA ALA A 175 -1.67 -17.84 -6.51
C ALA A 175 -3.06 -17.86 -7.19
N PHE A 176 -3.50 -16.74 -7.77
CA PHE A 176 -4.71 -16.71 -8.60
C PHE A 176 -4.59 -17.57 -9.88
N ILE A 177 -3.41 -17.61 -10.53
CA ILE A 177 -3.17 -18.49 -11.69
C ILE A 177 -3.26 -19.95 -11.25
N ASP A 178 -2.58 -20.33 -10.17
CA ASP A 178 -2.54 -21.71 -9.66
C ASP A 178 -3.94 -22.23 -9.30
N THR A 179 -4.80 -21.33 -8.80
CA THR A 179 -6.20 -21.63 -8.47
C THR A 179 -7.18 -21.38 -9.63
N LYS A 180 -6.70 -21.09 -10.85
CA LYS A 180 -7.48 -20.84 -12.08
C LYS A 180 -8.47 -19.66 -11.99
N GLN A 181 -8.17 -18.69 -11.15
CA GLN A 181 -8.93 -17.44 -11.00
C GLN A 181 -8.30 -16.32 -11.85
N PHE A 182 -8.31 -16.47 -13.16
CA PHE A 182 -7.51 -15.67 -14.10
C PHE A 182 -7.82 -14.16 -14.04
N ALA A 183 -9.09 -13.79 -13.92
CA ALA A 183 -9.47 -12.37 -13.77
C ALA A 183 -8.84 -11.72 -12.52
N GLY A 184 -8.75 -12.45 -11.40
CA GLY A 184 -8.05 -12.04 -10.20
C GLY A 184 -6.54 -11.90 -10.42
N ALA A 185 -5.94 -12.82 -11.20
CA ALA A 185 -4.53 -12.78 -11.56
C ALA A 185 -4.19 -11.52 -12.37
N VAL A 186 -5.00 -11.23 -13.40
CA VAL A 186 -4.84 -10.02 -14.23
C VAL A 186 -4.99 -8.75 -13.37
N ALA A 187 -6.00 -8.69 -12.49
CA ALA A 187 -6.20 -7.54 -11.62
C ALA A 187 -5.02 -7.30 -10.69
N ALA A 188 -4.51 -8.34 -10.02
CA ALA A 188 -3.36 -8.24 -9.12
C ALA A 188 -2.08 -7.85 -9.86
N ALA A 189 -1.78 -8.47 -10.99
CA ALA A 189 -0.61 -8.16 -11.81
C ALA A 189 -0.69 -6.73 -12.39
N HIS A 190 -1.86 -6.30 -12.84
CA HIS A 190 -2.08 -4.94 -13.33
C HIS A 190 -1.86 -3.89 -12.23
N ALA A 191 -2.33 -4.14 -11.01
CA ALA A 191 -2.06 -3.28 -9.85
C ALA A 191 -0.55 -3.18 -9.55
N ALA A 192 0.21 -4.28 -9.69
CA ALA A 192 1.67 -4.25 -9.55
C ALA A 192 2.34 -3.40 -10.64
N VAL A 193 1.89 -3.52 -11.89
CA VAL A 193 2.37 -2.70 -13.02
C VAL A 193 2.07 -1.22 -12.80
N GLN A 194 0.88 -0.86 -12.32
CA GLN A 194 0.52 0.52 -12.00
C GLN A 194 1.41 1.11 -10.90
N ALA A 195 1.73 0.33 -9.87
CA ALA A 195 2.59 0.77 -8.79
C ALA A 195 4.06 0.98 -9.21
N ASN A 196 4.54 0.25 -10.23
CA ASN A 196 5.86 0.45 -10.84
C ASN A 196 5.88 -0.03 -12.30
N PRO A 197 5.59 0.86 -13.26
CA PRO A 197 5.49 0.51 -14.67
C PRO A 197 6.78 0.02 -15.33
N LEU A 198 7.94 0.36 -14.77
CA LEU A 198 9.26 -0.05 -15.29
C LEU A 198 9.81 -1.33 -14.66
N ARG A 199 9.08 -1.91 -13.70
CA ARG A 199 9.48 -3.15 -13.03
C ARG A 199 9.16 -4.36 -13.89
N GLU A 200 10.22 -5.05 -14.38
CA GLU A 200 10.07 -6.18 -15.28
C GLU A 200 9.34 -7.37 -14.67
N SER A 201 9.52 -7.65 -13.37
CA SER A 201 8.82 -8.76 -12.70
C SER A 201 7.31 -8.56 -12.66
N SER A 202 6.83 -7.31 -12.48
CA SER A 202 5.40 -6.99 -12.53
C SER A 202 4.84 -7.18 -13.94
N GLN A 203 5.58 -6.76 -14.98
CA GLN A 203 5.20 -7.00 -16.37
C GLN A 203 5.16 -8.50 -16.70
N ALA A 204 6.15 -9.26 -16.23
CA ALA A 204 6.17 -10.71 -16.41
C ALA A 204 4.95 -11.37 -15.73
N SER A 205 4.53 -10.87 -14.58
CA SER A 205 3.33 -11.37 -13.89
C SER A 205 2.05 -11.09 -14.69
N LEU A 206 1.92 -9.90 -15.28
CA LEU A 206 0.77 -9.53 -16.12
C LEU A 206 0.71 -10.37 -17.40
N ILE A 207 1.84 -10.49 -18.11
CA ILE A 207 1.93 -11.34 -19.31
C ILE A 207 1.55 -12.79 -18.98
N ARG A 208 2.07 -13.37 -17.87
CA ARG A 208 1.70 -14.73 -17.45
C ARG A 208 0.22 -14.86 -17.12
N ALA A 209 -0.38 -13.87 -16.50
CA ALA A 209 -1.82 -13.88 -16.19
C ALA A 209 -2.65 -13.95 -17.48
N HIS A 210 -2.35 -13.12 -18.49
CA HIS A 210 -3.02 -13.17 -19.80
C HIS A 210 -2.77 -14.49 -20.54
N LEU A 211 -1.54 -15.02 -20.51
CA LEU A 211 -1.24 -16.32 -21.11
C LEU A 211 -2.02 -17.47 -20.46
N ALA A 212 -2.14 -17.44 -19.13
CA ALA A 212 -2.89 -18.46 -18.38
C ALA A 212 -4.40 -18.41 -18.66
N GLU A 213 -4.94 -17.22 -18.93
CA GLU A 213 -6.33 -17.01 -19.34
C GLU A 213 -6.58 -17.37 -20.82
N GLY A 214 -5.52 -17.43 -21.63
CA GLY A 214 -5.61 -17.70 -23.07
C GLY A 214 -5.66 -16.42 -23.94
N ASN A 215 -5.48 -15.26 -23.36
CA ASN A 215 -5.52 -13.94 -24.01
C ASN A 215 -4.14 -13.58 -24.60
N LEU A 216 -3.78 -14.27 -25.71
CA LEU A 216 -2.45 -14.16 -26.31
C LEU A 216 -2.17 -12.76 -26.90
N SER A 217 -3.20 -12.09 -27.42
CA SER A 217 -3.09 -10.73 -27.99
C SER A 217 -2.76 -9.72 -26.91
N GLU A 218 -3.43 -9.78 -25.78
CA GLU A 218 -3.21 -8.90 -24.64
C GLU A 218 -1.81 -9.09 -24.05
N ALA A 219 -1.36 -10.36 -23.95
CA ALA A 219 -0.01 -10.67 -23.49
C ALA A 219 1.07 -10.05 -24.40
N LEU A 220 0.87 -10.10 -25.73
CA LEU A 220 1.78 -9.51 -26.71
C LEU A 220 1.75 -7.98 -26.68
N ASP A 221 0.55 -7.39 -26.60
CA ASP A 221 0.35 -5.94 -26.53
C ASP A 221 0.99 -5.35 -25.25
N ASP A 222 0.89 -6.04 -24.12
CA ASP A 222 1.53 -5.63 -22.87
C ASP A 222 3.05 -5.69 -22.97
N PHE A 223 3.59 -6.73 -23.59
CA PHE A 223 5.02 -6.85 -23.84
C PHE A 223 5.53 -5.72 -24.74
N GLU A 224 4.87 -5.43 -25.86
CA GLU A 224 5.24 -4.37 -26.79
C GLU A 224 5.18 -2.98 -26.13
N ARG A 225 4.14 -2.70 -25.35
CA ARG A 225 4.02 -1.45 -24.57
C ARG A 225 5.16 -1.28 -23.57
N TYR A 226 5.50 -2.36 -22.87
CA TYR A 226 6.61 -2.33 -21.92
C TYR A 226 7.95 -2.12 -22.62
N GLU A 227 8.21 -2.83 -23.74
CA GLU A 227 9.46 -2.67 -24.51
C GLU A 227 9.63 -1.22 -25.00
N HIS A 228 8.57 -0.59 -25.52
CA HIS A 228 8.60 0.82 -25.94
C HIS A 228 8.91 1.73 -24.75
N ARG A 229 8.16 1.58 -23.64
CA ARG A 229 8.38 2.40 -22.44
C ARG A 229 9.78 2.27 -21.89
N LEU A 230 10.30 1.04 -21.78
CA LEU A 230 11.64 0.79 -21.26
C LEU A 230 12.72 1.43 -22.13
N ARG A 231 12.54 1.40 -23.45
CA ARG A 231 13.42 2.04 -24.42
C ARG A 231 13.38 3.55 -24.32
N ASP A 232 12.18 4.12 -24.26
CA ASP A 232 11.97 5.57 -24.27
C ASP A 232 12.44 6.23 -22.98
N GLU A 233 12.16 5.61 -21.83
CA GLU A 233 12.48 6.20 -20.52
C GLU A 233 13.90 5.89 -20.03
N LEU A 234 14.46 4.70 -20.36
CA LEU A 234 15.75 4.23 -19.85
C LEU A 234 16.77 3.84 -20.92
N GLY A 235 16.41 3.82 -22.20
CA GLY A 235 17.28 3.32 -23.27
C GLY A 235 17.58 1.82 -23.19
N LEU A 236 16.82 1.06 -22.41
CA LEU A 236 17.04 -0.36 -22.16
C LEU A 236 16.13 -1.23 -23.03
N ARG A 237 16.43 -2.53 -23.04
CA ARG A 237 15.59 -3.57 -23.66
C ARG A 237 15.15 -4.57 -22.59
N PRO A 238 13.98 -5.22 -22.75
CA PRO A 238 13.56 -6.30 -21.88
C PRO A 238 14.60 -7.42 -21.82
N THR A 239 14.69 -8.08 -20.64
CA THR A 239 15.63 -9.21 -20.49
C THR A 239 15.23 -10.39 -21.38
N PRO A 240 16.17 -11.32 -21.70
CA PRO A 240 15.83 -12.56 -22.40
C PRO A 240 14.72 -13.35 -21.69
N ARG A 241 14.70 -13.33 -20.35
CA ARG A 241 13.69 -14.03 -19.56
C ARG A 241 12.27 -13.52 -19.85
N LEU A 242 12.06 -12.22 -19.95
CA LEU A 242 10.75 -11.66 -20.28
C LEU A 242 10.38 -11.97 -21.74
N ARG A 243 11.33 -11.81 -22.68
CA ARG A 243 11.11 -12.10 -24.09
C ARG A 243 10.67 -13.55 -24.34
N HIS A 244 11.27 -14.52 -23.63
CA HIS A 244 10.88 -15.92 -23.76
C HIS A 244 9.41 -16.21 -23.38
N LEU A 245 8.75 -15.36 -22.62
CA LEU A 245 7.32 -15.53 -22.31
C LEU A 245 6.44 -15.35 -23.57
N VAL A 246 6.88 -14.54 -24.51
CA VAL A 246 6.14 -14.21 -25.74
C VAL A 246 6.79 -14.81 -27.01
N ASP A 247 7.88 -15.58 -26.84
CA ASP A 247 8.50 -16.27 -27.96
C ASP A 247 7.49 -17.24 -28.60
N GLY A 248 7.30 -17.12 -29.91
CA GLY A 248 6.33 -17.93 -30.65
C GLY A 248 4.91 -17.35 -30.77
N LEU A 249 4.60 -16.25 -30.06
CA LEU A 249 3.32 -15.54 -30.18
C LEU A 249 3.33 -14.48 -31.29
N GLN A 250 4.30 -14.52 -32.23
CA GLN A 250 4.42 -13.52 -33.27
C GLN A 250 3.14 -13.36 -34.06
N ARG A 251 2.63 -12.10 -34.12
CA ARG A 251 1.55 -11.77 -35.07
C ARG A 251 2.00 -12.17 -36.47
N PRO A 252 1.14 -12.87 -37.27
CA PRO A 252 1.43 -13.05 -38.69
C PRO A 252 1.70 -11.66 -39.26
N ARG A 253 2.91 -11.45 -39.84
CA ARG A 253 3.18 -10.18 -40.55
C ARG A 253 2.11 -10.04 -41.62
N PRO A 254 1.40 -8.89 -41.70
CA PRO A 254 0.53 -8.64 -42.83
C PRO A 254 1.39 -8.80 -44.07
N GLY A 255 0.99 -9.75 -44.96
CA GLY A 255 1.71 -10.05 -46.17
C GLY A 255 1.98 -8.78 -46.97
N ARG A 256 3.20 -8.66 -47.48
CA ARG A 256 3.53 -7.61 -48.46
C ARG A 256 2.70 -7.78 -49.70
#